data_bd4025a8c8fc0df16a355c077ff909b6
#
_entry.id   bd4025a8c8fc0df16a355c077ff909b6
#
_cell.length_a   1.000
_cell.length_b   1.000
_cell.length_c   1.000
_cell.angle_alpha   90.00
_cell.angle_beta   90.00
_cell.angle_gamma   90.00
#
_symmetry.space_group_name_H-M   'P 1'
#
loop_
_entity.id
_entity.type
_entity.pdbx_description
1 polymer ?
#
loop_
_entity_poly.entity_id
_entity_poly.type
_entity_poly.pdbx_seq_one_letter_code
_entity_poly.pdbx_strand_id
1 'polypeptide(L)'
;MLALALVAGLLVAPVQAAVASADGFASVAGHGQVTTTGGAGGPAVTVTTAPAFIEAIARPGPLIVQVSGTITLPRGSNDGMYPVTSDKTIIGLGSTAALVGGGLNIGLPVDDDLTSPPANAVHNVIIRNLRLSGASDDLINVQMFSHHIWIDHNDLSDGDDGAVDIKRGSDLVTVSWNRFHDHDKTLLLGHDDDNGAQDAGRLRTTYHHNYFDGSDQRHPRVRFAPIVHVYNNYFRDNSYGIASTNDAGLFVEGNYFYSVNNPGRVDFSGPLGRMVQRDNILVDCNHAIEVRGSVTDPRTLYPYTADPASSVPTIVPAGAGVGRI
;
A
#
# COMPACT_ATOMS: atom_id res chain seq x y z
N MET A 1 -42.03 33.10 40.92
CA MET A 1 -41.35 33.30 39.59
C MET A 1 -40.22 32.32 39.49
N LEU A 2 -40.41 31.23 38.75
CA LEU A 2 -39.35 30.23 38.47
C LEU A 2 -38.66 30.61 37.16
N ALA A 3 -37.36 30.86 37.21
CA ALA A 3 -36.56 31.11 36.03
C ALA A 3 -36.10 29.77 35.42
N LEU A 4 -36.55 29.48 34.20
CA LEU A 4 -36.15 28.33 33.42
C LEU A 4 -34.82 28.66 32.70
N ALA A 5 -33.72 28.02 33.10
CA ALA A 5 -32.43 28.16 32.41
C ALA A 5 -32.42 27.25 31.19
N LEU A 6 -32.36 27.81 29.98
CA LEU A 6 -32.15 27.11 28.71
C LEU A 6 -30.67 26.77 28.61
N VAL A 7 -30.31 25.48 28.68
CA VAL A 7 -29.00 24.99 28.36
C VAL A 7 -28.95 24.76 26.83
N ALA A 8 -28.31 25.67 26.10
CA ALA A 8 -28.01 25.49 24.70
C ALA A 8 -26.87 24.49 24.54
N GLY A 9 -27.16 23.24 24.17
CA GLY A 9 -26.18 22.26 23.80
C GLY A 9 -25.55 22.67 22.43
N LEU A 10 -24.25 23.00 22.41
CA LEU A 10 -23.50 23.11 21.17
C LEU A 10 -23.43 21.71 20.54
N LEU A 11 -24.15 21.54 19.44
CA LEU A 11 -23.90 20.44 18.50
C LEU A 11 -22.57 20.71 17.77
N VAL A 12 -21.49 20.09 18.22
CA VAL A 12 -20.25 20.02 17.46
C VAL A 12 -20.53 19.07 16.29
N ALA A 13 -20.72 19.65 15.09
CA ALA A 13 -20.77 18.85 13.88
C ALA A 13 -19.44 18.09 13.73
N PRO A 14 -19.43 16.79 13.35
CA PRO A 14 -18.21 16.07 13.10
C PRO A 14 -17.46 16.79 11.98
N VAL A 15 -16.23 17.21 12.23
CA VAL A 15 -15.32 17.66 11.18
C VAL A 15 -15.03 16.44 10.32
N GLN A 16 -15.74 16.34 9.21
CA GLN A 16 -15.45 15.36 8.18
C GLN A 16 -14.16 15.84 7.50
N ALA A 17 -13.04 15.30 7.95
CA ALA A 17 -11.77 15.53 7.24
C ALA A 17 -12.01 15.19 5.77
N ALA A 18 -11.72 16.13 4.89
CA ALA A 18 -11.80 15.89 3.44
C ALA A 18 -10.94 14.67 3.15
N VAL A 19 -11.56 13.58 2.73
CA VAL A 19 -10.82 12.38 2.33
C VAL A 19 -10.00 12.79 1.12
N ALA A 20 -8.66 12.75 1.23
CA ALA A 20 -7.79 13.00 0.10
C ALA A 20 -8.18 12.04 -1.04
N SER A 21 -8.13 12.53 -2.27
CA SER A 21 -8.41 11.70 -3.44
C SER A 21 -7.26 10.74 -3.68
N ALA A 22 -7.56 9.49 -3.99
CA ALA A 22 -6.56 8.53 -4.43
C ALA A 22 -5.85 9.03 -5.70
N ASP A 23 -4.60 8.68 -5.83
CA ASP A 23 -3.74 8.99 -6.98
C ASP A 23 -3.14 7.73 -7.59
N GLY A 24 -2.18 7.89 -8.52
CA GLY A 24 -1.54 6.75 -9.15
C GLY A 24 -2.55 5.78 -9.79
N PHE A 25 -2.21 4.51 -9.79
CA PHE A 25 -3.12 3.49 -10.36
C PHE A 25 -4.42 3.32 -9.55
N ALA A 26 -4.44 3.61 -8.26
CA ALA A 26 -5.68 3.56 -7.48
C ALA A 26 -6.73 4.59 -7.93
N SER A 27 -6.34 5.62 -8.70
CA SER A 27 -7.25 6.61 -9.28
C SER A 27 -7.74 6.27 -10.69
N VAL A 28 -7.16 5.25 -11.33
CA VAL A 28 -7.46 4.90 -12.73
C VAL A 28 -8.74 4.07 -12.81
N ALA A 29 -9.64 4.44 -13.70
CA ALA A 29 -10.88 3.69 -13.92
C ALA A 29 -10.60 2.27 -14.46
N GLY A 30 -11.32 1.28 -13.93
CA GLY A 30 -11.20 -0.13 -14.33
C GLY A 30 -12.13 -1.02 -13.52
N HIS A 31 -12.29 -2.26 -13.91
CA HIS A 31 -13.08 -3.26 -13.18
C HIS A 31 -14.46 -2.76 -12.69
N GLY A 32 -15.10 -1.85 -13.44
CA GLY A 32 -16.38 -1.26 -13.06
C GLY A 32 -16.32 -0.11 -12.03
N GLN A 33 -15.13 0.25 -11.53
CA GLN A 33 -14.89 1.39 -10.64
C GLN A 33 -14.30 2.57 -11.39
N VAL A 34 -14.65 3.81 -10.97
CA VAL A 34 -14.08 5.04 -11.56
C VAL A 34 -12.77 5.42 -10.88
N THR A 35 -12.70 5.24 -9.56
CA THR A 35 -11.55 5.55 -8.70
C THR A 35 -11.72 4.91 -7.33
N THR A 36 -10.68 4.90 -6.51
CA THR A 36 -10.76 4.45 -5.12
C THR A 36 -11.35 5.54 -4.24
N THR A 37 -12.44 5.24 -3.56
CA THR A 37 -13.14 6.15 -2.62
C THR A 37 -13.28 5.55 -1.21
N GLY A 38 -12.91 4.27 -1.04
CA GLY A 38 -13.03 3.55 0.21
C GLY A 38 -14.45 3.52 0.75
N GLY A 39 -14.61 3.78 2.03
CA GLY A 39 -15.90 3.84 2.71
C GLY A 39 -16.71 5.13 2.51
N ALA A 40 -16.34 5.96 1.52
CA ALA A 40 -17.04 7.23 1.27
C ALA A 40 -18.55 7.00 1.01
N GLY A 41 -19.38 7.86 1.59
CA GLY A 41 -20.85 7.73 1.52
C GLY A 41 -21.44 6.75 2.55
N GLY A 42 -20.62 5.96 3.23
CA GLY A 42 -21.03 5.14 4.37
C GLY A 42 -20.90 5.87 5.71
N PRO A 43 -21.41 5.28 6.81
CA PRO A 43 -21.21 5.81 8.14
C PRO A 43 -19.75 5.72 8.59
N ALA A 44 -19.37 6.50 9.59
CA ALA A 44 -18.12 6.37 10.30
C ALA A 44 -18.35 5.72 11.68
N VAL A 45 -17.48 4.80 12.05
CA VAL A 45 -17.45 4.17 13.37
C VAL A 45 -16.06 4.28 13.98
N THR A 46 -15.97 4.67 15.24
CA THR A 46 -14.71 4.66 15.98
C THR A 46 -14.57 3.36 16.76
N VAL A 47 -13.45 2.68 16.60
CA VAL A 47 -13.13 1.41 17.26
C VAL A 47 -11.89 1.54 18.13
N THR A 48 -11.92 0.89 19.30
CA THR A 48 -10.82 0.91 20.29
C THR A 48 -10.47 -0.48 20.79
N THR A 49 -11.14 -1.53 20.29
CA THR A 49 -10.94 -2.93 20.69
C THR A 49 -10.86 -3.85 19.49
N ALA A 50 -10.15 -4.97 19.62
CA ALA A 50 -10.02 -5.96 18.54
C ALA A 50 -11.38 -6.53 18.08
N PRO A 51 -12.31 -6.95 18.94
CA PRO A 51 -13.60 -7.43 18.47
C PRO A 51 -14.37 -6.41 17.64
N ALA A 52 -14.42 -5.14 18.08
CA ALA A 52 -15.12 -4.08 17.35
C ALA A 52 -14.45 -3.76 16.01
N PHE A 53 -13.11 -3.79 15.96
CA PHE A 53 -12.36 -3.60 14.73
C PHE A 53 -12.62 -4.72 13.73
N ILE A 54 -12.48 -5.98 14.16
CA ILE A 54 -12.67 -7.18 13.32
C ILE A 54 -14.11 -7.21 12.75
N GLU A 55 -15.12 -6.93 13.59
CA GLU A 55 -16.51 -6.81 13.13
C GLU A 55 -16.67 -5.70 12.07
N ALA A 56 -16.09 -4.53 12.32
CA ALA A 56 -16.23 -3.37 11.43
C ALA A 56 -15.62 -3.60 10.05
N ILE A 57 -14.41 -4.16 9.95
CA ILE A 57 -13.74 -4.40 8.67
C ILE A 57 -14.38 -5.53 7.85
N ALA A 58 -15.05 -6.48 8.51
CA ALA A 58 -15.76 -7.60 7.88
C ALA A 58 -17.21 -7.27 7.47
N ARG A 59 -17.79 -6.16 7.95
CA ARG A 59 -19.17 -5.79 7.68
C ARG A 59 -19.38 -5.41 6.21
N PRO A 60 -20.41 -5.95 5.51
CA PRO A 60 -20.70 -5.57 4.13
C PRO A 60 -21.06 -4.08 3.95
N GLY A 61 -20.76 -3.53 2.78
CA GLY A 61 -21.08 -2.17 2.37
C GLY A 61 -20.11 -1.11 2.87
N PRO A 62 -20.28 0.15 2.42
CA PRO A 62 -19.35 1.22 2.68
C PRO A 62 -19.29 1.60 4.15
N LEU A 63 -18.05 1.71 4.69
CA LEU A 63 -17.81 2.06 6.08
C LEU A 63 -16.45 2.74 6.26
N ILE A 64 -16.43 3.82 7.06
CA ILE A 64 -15.21 4.45 7.54
C ILE A 64 -14.93 3.92 8.95
N VAL A 65 -13.88 3.12 9.10
CA VAL A 65 -13.44 2.54 10.37
C VAL A 65 -12.31 3.42 10.93
N GLN A 66 -12.63 4.17 11.97
CA GLN A 66 -11.69 5.06 12.65
C GLN A 66 -11.05 4.32 13.82
N VAL A 67 -9.75 4.04 13.72
CA VAL A 67 -8.98 3.38 14.78
C VAL A 67 -8.49 4.43 15.77
N SER A 68 -8.83 4.28 17.05
CA SER A 68 -8.40 5.18 18.13
C SER A 68 -7.53 4.45 19.14
N GLY A 69 -6.30 4.92 19.31
CA GLY A 69 -5.29 4.28 20.16
C GLY A 69 -4.73 2.99 19.58
N THR A 70 -4.13 2.16 20.42
CA THR A 70 -3.53 0.87 20.03
C THR A 70 -4.53 -0.27 20.21
N ILE A 71 -4.76 -1.03 19.14
CA ILE A 71 -5.56 -2.24 19.16
C ILE A 71 -4.64 -3.44 18.96
N THR A 72 -4.56 -4.32 19.96
CA THR A 72 -3.85 -5.59 19.84
C THR A 72 -4.79 -6.63 19.22
N LEU A 73 -4.44 -7.08 18.02
CA LEU A 73 -5.15 -8.14 17.31
C LEU A 73 -4.63 -9.50 17.79
N PRO A 74 -5.51 -10.41 18.26
CA PRO A 74 -5.07 -11.73 18.67
C PRO A 74 -4.50 -12.51 17.46
N ARG A 75 -3.52 -13.36 17.71
CA ARG A 75 -3.11 -14.36 16.74
C ARG A 75 -4.26 -15.34 16.55
N GLY A 76 -5.08 -15.12 15.53
CA GLY A 76 -6.25 -15.92 15.22
C GLY A 76 -5.94 -17.11 14.31
N SER A 77 -6.99 -17.76 13.82
CA SER A 77 -6.94 -18.65 12.65
C SER A 77 -6.50 -17.87 11.40
N ASN A 78 -6.02 -18.55 10.36
CA ASN A 78 -5.49 -17.95 9.12
C ASN A 78 -4.24 -17.09 9.35
N ASP A 79 -3.28 -17.60 10.13
CA ASP A 79 -2.00 -16.95 10.41
C ASP A 79 -2.11 -15.51 10.93
N GLY A 80 -3.25 -15.19 11.59
CA GLY A 80 -3.50 -13.86 12.13
C GLY A 80 -3.89 -12.80 11.11
N MET A 81 -4.26 -13.21 9.88
CA MET A 81 -4.71 -12.32 8.81
C MET A 81 -6.22 -12.08 8.89
N TYR A 82 -6.64 -10.83 9.03
CA TYR A 82 -8.04 -10.45 9.20
C TYR A 82 -8.64 -9.98 7.86
N PRO A 83 -9.75 -10.61 7.41
CA PRO A 83 -10.35 -10.26 6.11
C PRO A 83 -11.01 -8.88 6.14
N VAL A 84 -10.67 -8.05 5.16
CA VAL A 84 -11.27 -6.75 4.89
C VAL A 84 -12.21 -6.88 3.70
N THR A 85 -13.45 -6.45 3.85
CA THR A 85 -14.44 -6.45 2.74
C THR A 85 -14.35 -5.16 1.90
N SER A 86 -15.01 -5.16 0.73
CA SER A 86 -15.05 -4.00 -0.17
C SER A 86 -15.63 -2.73 0.49
N ASP A 87 -15.30 -1.58 -0.08
CA ASP A 87 -15.82 -0.25 0.31
C ASP A 87 -15.46 0.13 1.74
N LYS A 88 -14.19 0.00 2.10
CA LYS A 88 -13.68 0.34 3.43
C LYS A 88 -12.65 1.47 3.39
N THR A 89 -12.78 2.39 4.31
CA THR A 89 -11.68 3.26 4.73
C THR A 89 -11.31 2.91 6.16
N ILE A 90 -10.09 2.40 6.36
CA ILE A 90 -9.52 2.12 7.68
C ILE A 90 -8.52 3.24 7.96
N ILE A 91 -8.81 4.10 8.92
CA ILE A 91 -8.01 5.31 9.18
C ILE A 91 -7.69 5.46 10.67
N GLY A 92 -6.42 5.72 10.96
CA GLY A 92 -5.99 6.02 12.32
C GLY A 92 -6.33 7.45 12.73
N LEU A 93 -6.80 7.63 13.94
CA LEU A 93 -7.07 8.94 14.55
C LEU A 93 -5.81 9.47 15.24
N GLY A 94 -5.41 10.67 14.89
CA GLY A 94 -4.20 11.31 15.43
C GLY A 94 -2.91 10.65 14.94
N SER A 95 -1.88 10.65 15.77
CA SER A 95 -0.53 10.13 15.43
C SER A 95 -0.14 8.85 16.19
N THR A 96 -1.07 8.26 16.95
CA THR A 96 -0.77 7.10 17.83
C THR A 96 -1.64 5.88 17.55
N ALA A 97 -2.52 5.94 16.57
CA ALA A 97 -3.36 4.82 16.18
C ALA A 97 -2.51 3.65 15.65
N ALA A 98 -2.72 2.46 16.20
CA ALA A 98 -1.93 1.29 15.87
C ALA A 98 -2.75 0.00 15.87
N LEU A 99 -2.37 -0.92 14.98
CA LEU A 99 -2.78 -2.33 14.98
C LEU A 99 -1.52 -3.17 15.25
N VAL A 100 -1.56 -4.02 16.26
CA VAL A 100 -0.39 -4.82 16.68
C VAL A 100 -0.77 -6.30 16.76
N GLY A 101 0.05 -7.17 16.20
CA GLY A 101 -0.06 -8.62 16.36
C GLY A 101 -0.85 -9.36 15.28
N GLY A 102 -1.56 -8.66 14.39
CA GLY A 102 -2.27 -9.27 13.26
C GLY A 102 -2.19 -8.42 12.01
N GLY A 103 -2.31 -9.05 10.84
CA GLY A 103 -2.29 -8.43 9.51
C GLY A 103 -3.69 -8.26 8.91
N LEU A 104 -3.76 -7.53 7.82
CA LEU A 104 -5.00 -7.28 7.07
C LEU A 104 -4.97 -8.01 5.73
N ASN A 105 -5.98 -8.84 5.46
CA ASN A 105 -6.13 -9.51 4.17
C ASN A 105 -7.22 -8.85 3.34
N ILE A 106 -6.85 -8.16 2.27
CA ILE A 106 -7.76 -7.59 1.27
C ILE A 106 -7.86 -8.60 0.13
N GLY A 107 -8.79 -9.53 0.25
CA GLY A 107 -8.95 -10.58 -0.75
C GLY A 107 -9.91 -11.67 -0.33
N LEU A 108 -10.35 -12.42 -1.33
CA LEU A 108 -11.07 -13.66 -1.14
C LEU A 108 -10.12 -14.75 -0.59
N PRO A 109 -10.65 -15.86 -0.08
CA PRO A 109 -9.85 -17.07 0.16
C PRO A 109 -9.09 -17.47 -1.11
N VAL A 110 -7.88 -17.99 -0.92
CA VAL A 110 -7.03 -18.43 -2.04
C VAL A 110 -7.69 -19.54 -2.83
N ASP A 111 -7.71 -19.37 -4.15
CA ASP A 111 -8.16 -20.35 -5.13
C ASP A 111 -7.18 -20.29 -6.33
N ASP A 112 -6.28 -21.26 -6.40
CA ASP A 112 -5.24 -21.32 -7.42
C ASP A 112 -5.80 -21.67 -8.81
N ASP A 113 -6.99 -22.26 -8.90
CA ASP A 113 -7.68 -22.58 -10.16
C ASP A 113 -8.36 -21.35 -10.79
N LEU A 114 -8.58 -20.30 -10.01
CA LEU A 114 -9.23 -19.09 -10.48
C LEU A 114 -8.23 -18.20 -11.25
N THR A 115 -8.40 -18.12 -12.58
CA THR A 115 -7.49 -17.34 -13.46
C THR A 115 -8.10 -16.04 -14.00
N SER A 116 -9.30 -15.69 -13.58
CA SER A 116 -10.00 -14.47 -13.99
C SER A 116 -10.70 -13.79 -12.81
N PRO A 117 -10.86 -12.46 -12.82
CA PRO A 117 -11.49 -11.72 -11.71
C PRO A 117 -12.93 -12.22 -11.46
N PRO A 118 -13.26 -12.70 -10.26
CA PRO A 118 -14.63 -13.03 -9.90
C PRO A 118 -15.46 -11.76 -9.64
N ALA A 119 -16.78 -11.84 -9.83
CA ALA A 119 -17.66 -10.68 -9.66
C ALA A 119 -17.67 -10.11 -8.22
N ASN A 120 -17.26 -10.90 -7.24
CA ASN A 120 -17.18 -10.53 -5.82
C ASN A 120 -15.73 -10.25 -5.37
N ALA A 121 -14.79 -10.01 -6.28
CA ALA A 121 -13.44 -9.58 -5.92
C ALA A 121 -13.48 -8.39 -4.98
N VAL A 122 -12.64 -8.39 -3.95
CA VAL A 122 -12.61 -7.29 -2.98
C VAL A 122 -12.08 -6.03 -3.66
N HIS A 123 -12.71 -4.90 -3.40
CA HIS A 123 -12.35 -3.66 -4.09
C HIS A 123 -12.64 -2.42 -3.23
N ASN A 124 -12.07 -1.29 -3.68
CA ASN A 124 -12.35 0.01 -3.12
C ASN A 124 -12.01 0.09 -1.63
N VAL A 125 -10.74 -0.13 -1.29
CA VAL A 125 -10.24 -0.09 0.09
C VAL A 125 -9.14 0.95 0.27
N ILE A 126 -9.24 1.75 1.33
CA ILE A 126 -8.23 2.71 1.76
C ILE A 126 -7.74 2.31 3.15
N ILE A 127 -6.41 2.18 3.31
CA ILE A 127 -5.77 2.01 4.63
C ILE A 127 -4.82 3.18 4.84
N ARG A 128 -5.07 3.99 5.86
CA ARG A 128 -4.39 5.27 6.00
C ARG A 128 -4.08 5.64 7.44
N ASN A 129 -2.91 6.26 7.64
CA ASN A 129 -2.53 6.89 8.92
C ASN A 129 -2.51 5.91 10.10
N LEU A 130 -2.00 4.68 9.89
CA LEU A 130 -1.95 3.63 10.91
C LEU A 130 -0.54 3.10 11.08
N ARG A 131 -0.17 2.78 12.32
CA ARG A 131 0.97 1.91 12.61
C ARG A 131 0.52 0.47 12.55
N LEU A 132 1.26 -0.37 11.83
CA LEU A 132 1.04 -1.81 11.77
C LEU A 132 2.34 -2.53 12.13
N SER A 133 2.27 -3.47 13.08
CA SER A 133 3.46 -4.23 13.49
C SER A 133 3.13 -5.57 14.14
N GLY A 134 4.10 -6.48 14.15
CA GLY A 134 4.04 -7.74 14.87
C GLY A 134 3.05 -8.76 14.30
N ALA A 135 2.68 -8.66 13.02
CA ALA A 135 1.88 -9.69 12.37
C ALA A 135 2.69 -11.00 12.24
N SER A 136 1.99 -12.13 12.30
CA SER A 136 2.60 -13.46 12.14
C SER A 136 2.70 -13.94 10.68
N ASP A 137 2.38 -13.07 9.75
CA ASP A 137 2.49 -13.20 8.30
C ASP A 137 2.66 -11.77 7.76
N ASP A 138 2.06 -11.41 6.61
CA ASP A 138 2.09 -10.05 6.06
C ASP A 138 1.40 -9.03 6.99
N LEU A 139 1.86 -7.78 7.02
CA LEU A 139 1.12 -6.70 7.67
C LEU A 139 -0.13 -6.31 6.88
N ILE A 140 -0.01 -6.23 5.55
CA ILE A 140 -1.11 -6.00 4.61
C ILE A 140 -0.92 -6.91 3.40
N ASN A 141 -1.89 -7.77 3.13
CA ASN A 141 -1.94 -8.64 1.98
C ASN A 141 -3.10 -8.24 1.06
N VAL A 142 -2.82 -8.00 -0.23
CA VAL A 142 -3.80 -7.71 -1.28
C VAL A 142 -3.75 -8.85 -2.29
N GLN A 143 -4.82 -9.63 -2.39
CA GLN A 143 -4.81 -10.84 -3.23
C GLN A 143 -6.15 -11.16 -3.88
N MET A 144 -6.15 -12.21 -4.71
CA MET A 144 -7.33 -12.78 -5.36
C MET A 144 -8.15 -11.74 -6.14
N PHE A 145 -7.47 -11.10 -7.11
CA PHE A 145 -8.05 -10.11 -8.03
C PHE A 145 -8.61 -8.86 -7.37
N SER A 146 -8.19 -8.55 -6.15
CA SER A 146 -8.59 -7.31 -5.47
C SER A 146 -8.10 -6.09 -6.22
N HIS A 147 -8.88 -5.00 -6.24
CA HIS A 147 -8.54 -3.83 -7.05
C HIS A 147 -8.99 -2.52 -6.43
N HIS A 148 -8.43 -1.40 -6.91
CA HIS A 148 -8.70 -0.06 -6.38
C HIS A 148 -8.40 0.00 -4.88
N ILE A 149 -7.13 -0.19 -4.55
CA ILE A 149 -6.62 -0.20 -3.19
C ILE A 149 -5.63 0.94 -3.01
N TRP A 150 -5.78 1.72 -1.96
CA TRP A 150 -4.86 2.80 -1.60
C TRP A 150 -4.34 2.62 -0.18
N ILE A 151 -3.03 2.43 -0.06
CA ILE A 151 -2.31 2.25 1.20
C ILE A 151 -1.41 3.46 1.39
N ASP A 152 -1.77 4.36 2.32
CA ASP A 152 -1.24 5.71 2.36
C ASP A 152 -0.91 6.21 3.77
N HIS A 153 0.25 6.85 3.94
CA HIS A 153 0.70 7.43 5.21
C HIS A 153 0.68 6.46 6.40
N ASN A 154 1.04 5.20 6.20
CA ASN A 154 1.17 4.23 7.27
C ASN A 154 2.64 4.08 7.70
N ASP A 155 2.85 3.60 8.92
CA ASP A 155 4.15 3.25 9.48
C ASP A 155 4.14 1.73 9.72
N LEU A 156 4.95 0.99 8.96
CA LEU A 156 4.92 -0.47 8.88
C LEU A 156 6.26 -1.06 9.30
N SER A 157 6.25 -1.98 10.26
CA SER A 157 7.45 -2.60 10.80
C SER A 157 7.17 -3.98 11.40
N ASP A 158 8.21 -4.79 11.56
CA ASP A 158 8.20 -6.03 12.36
C ASP A 158 7.04 -7.00 11.98
N GLY A 159 6.83 -7.24 10.68
CA GLY A 159 6.02 -8.36 10.18
C GLY A 159 6.88 -9.60 10.00
N ASP A 160 6.27 -10.78 10.04
CA ASP A 160 7.01 -12.05 9.91
C ASP A 160 7.37 -12.35 8.43
N ASP A 161 6.52 -11.97 7.48
CA ASP A 161 6.82 -12.05 6.03
C ASP A 161 6.79 -10.66 5.38
N GLY A 162 5.80 -10.27 4.60
CA GLY A 162 5.75 -8.99 3.89
C GLY A 162 5.22 -7.82 4.72
N ALA A 163 5.65 -6.59 4.42
CA ALA A 163 4.95 -5.41 4.95
C ALA A 163 3.70 -5.10 4.12
N VAL A 164 3.82 -5.12 2.78
CA VAL A 164 2.68 -5.03 1.86
C VAL A 164 2.91 -5.96 0.67
N ASP A 165 2.17 -7.03 0.60
CA ASP A 165 2.20 -7.97 -0.50
C ASP A 165 0.98 -7.80 -1.41
N ILE A 166 1.21 -7.69 -2.72
CA ILE A 166 0.18 -7.56 -3.75
C ILE A 166 0.35 -8.70 -4.72
N LYS A 167 -0.63 -9.59 -4.80
CA LYS A 167 -0.46 -10.87 -5.48
C LYS A 167 -1.77 -11.40 -6.07
N ARG A 168 -1.67 -12.52 -6.83
CA ARG A 168 -2.81 -13.30 -7.34
C ARG A 168 -3.83 -12.45 -8.11
N GLY A 169 -3.32 -11.74 -9.13
CA GLY A 169 -4.15 -10.98 -10.08
C GLY A 169 -4.71 -9.67 -9.55
N SER A 170 -4.30 -9.20 -8.37
CA SER A 170 -4.70 -7.88 -7.86
C SER A 170 -4.25 -6.76 -8.78
N ASP A 171 -4.95 -5.62 -8.79
CA ASP A 171 -4.72 -4.59 -9.81
C ASP A 171 -5.14 -3.19 -9.33
N LEU A 172 -4.62 -2.15 -9.98
CA LEU A 172 -4.95 -0.75 -9.69
C LEU A 172 -4.73 -0.38 -8.21
N VAL A 173 -3.49 -0.56 -7.75
CA VAL A 173 -3.07 -0.29 -6.37
C VAL A 173 -2.13 0.91 -6.33
N THR A 174 -2.24 1.73 -5.30
CA THR A 174 -1.24 2.76 -4.96
C THR A 174 -0.78 2.58 -3.52
N VAL A 175 0.54 2.59 -3.33
CA VAL A 175 1.22 2.56 -2.04
C VAL A 175 2.03 3.84 -1.94
N SER A 176 1.62 4.77 -1.07
CA SER A 176 2.17 6.13 -1.05
C SER A 176 2.42 6.65 0.36
N TRP A 177 3.47 7.45 0.51
CA TRP A 177 3.79 8.13 1.76
C TRP A 177 3.87 7.22 2.99
N ASN A 178 4.16 5.92 2.81
CA ASN A 178 4.35 5.01 3.94
C ASN A 178 5.82 5.04 4.39
N ARG A 179 6.05 4.78 5.67
CA ARG A 179 7.37 4.50 6.21
C ARG A 179 7.49 3.01 6.49
N PHE A 180 8.55 2.39 5.97
CA PHE A 180 8.91 1.00 6.18
C PHE A 180 10.25 0.95 6.91
N HIS A 181 10.30 0.29 8.07
CA HIS A 181 11.51 0.19 8.88
C HIS A 181 11.51 -1.09 9.73
N ASP A 182 12.66 -1.44 10.27
CA ASP A 182 12.82 -2.64 11.12
C ASP A 182 12.14 -3.88 10.51
N HIS A 183 12.37 -4.10 9.19
CA HIS A 183 11.69 -5.14 8.42
C HIS A 183 12.60 -5.74 7.35
N ASP A 184 12.49 -7.04 7.11
CA ASP A 184 13.31 -7.75 6.12
C ASP A 184 12.68 -7.70 4.71
N LYS A 185 11.52 -8.33 4.50
CA LYS A 185 10.87 -8.53 3.19
C LYS A 185 9.75 -7.54 2.96
N THR A 186 10.05 -6.35 2.44
CA THR A 186 9.13 -5.20 2.53
C THR A 186 7.91 -5.29 1.59
N LEU A 187 8.12 -5.41 0.27
CA LEU A 187 7.04 -5.34 -0.72
C LEU A 187 7.18 -6.44 -1.78
N LEU A 188 6.23 -7.35 -1.87
CA LEU A 188 6.13 -8.29 -2.96
C LEU A 188 5.02 -7.87 -3.93
N LEU A 189 5.29 -7.92 -5.24
CA LEU A 189 4.30 -7.73 -6.29
C LEU A 189 4.37 -8.91 -7.28
N GLY A 190 3.33 -9.77 -7.24
CA GLY A 190 3.31 -11.04 -7.96
C GLY A 190 3.73 -12.21 -7.07
N HIS A 191 2.85 -13.21 -6.93
CA HIS A 191 2.91 -14.25 -5.92
C HIS A 191 4.16 -15.13 -6.03
N ASP A 192 4.33 -15.81 -7.15
CA ASP A 192 5.41 -16.76 -7.39
C ASP A 192 5.86 -16.73 -8.87
N ASP A 193 6.98 -17.36 -9.20
CA ASP A 193 7.54 -17.38 -10.55
C ASP A 193 6.67 -18.19 -11.55
N ASP A 194 5.81 -19.07 -11.07
CA ASP A 194 4.87 -19.87 -11.86
C ASP A 194 3.42 -19.35 -11.85
N ASN A 195 3.12 -18.26 -11.11
CA ASN A 195 1.76 -17.71 -10.96
C ASN A 195 1.30 -16.83 -12.15
N GLY A 196 1.92 -16.95 -13.31
CA GLY A 196 1.60 -16.13 -14.48
C GLY A 196 0.15 -16.22 -14.95
N ALA A 197 -0.55 -17.33 -14.72
CA ALA A 197 -1.96 -17.48 -15.09
C ALA A 197 -2.88 -16.47 -14.37
N GLN A 198 -2.59 -16.14 -13.13
CA GLN A 198 -3.30 -15.11 -12.37
C GLN A 198 -2.71 -13.72 -12.57
N ASP A 199 -1.38 -13.57 -12.59
CA ASP A 199 -0.69 -12.31 -12.44
C ASP A 199 -0.41 -11.59 -13.77
N ALA A 200 -0.18 -12.31 -14.87
CA ALA A 200 0.18 -11.69 -16.15
C ALA A 200 -0.90 -10.74 -16.68
N GLY A 201 -0.49 -9.53 -17.06
CA GLY A 201 -1.38 -8.48 -17.54
C GLY A 201 -2.14 -7.69 -16.46
N ARG A 202 -1.92 -8.01 -15.20
CA ARG A 202 -2.48 -7.37 -13.99
C ARG A 202 -1.37 -6.78 -13.14
N LEU A 203 -1.60 -6.52 -11.87
CA LEU A 203 -0.62 -6.00 -10.91
C LEU A 203 -0.16 -4.57 -11.19
N ARG A 204 -0.95 -3.76 -11.90
CA ARG A 204 -0.63 -2.35 -12.13
C ARG A 204 -0.60 -1.61 -10.80
N THR A 205 0.59 -1.18 -10.41
CA THR A 205 0.82 -0.59 -9.08
C THR A 205 1.68 0.67 -9.18
N THR A 206 1.35 1.66 -8.36
CA THR A 206 2.18 2.85 -8.14
C THR A 206 2.77 2.82 -6.73
N TYR A 207 4.07 3.04 -6.63
CA TYR A 207 4.79 3.25 -5.38
C TYR A 207 5.42 4.64 -5.40
N HIS A 208 4.98 5.56 -4.51
CA HIS A 208 5.56 6.90 -4.50
C HIS A 208 5.67 7.50 -3.10
N HIS A 209 6.69 8.32 -2.94
CA HIS A 209 6.96 9.03 -1.69
C HIS A 209 7.03 8.12 -0.46
N ASN A 210 7.33 6.83 -0.65
CA ASN A 210 7.56 5.92 0.46
C ASN A 210 8.99 6.09 0.99
N TYR A 211 9.14 5.95 2.28
CA TYR A 211 10.42 5.95 2.97
C TYR A 211 10.80 4.53 3.38
N PHE A 212 11.79 3.94 2.70
CA PHE A 212 12.40 2.66 3.05
C PHE A 212 13.59 2.92 3.95
N ASP A 213 13.35 2.97 5.26
CA ASP A 213 14.26 3.44 6.29
C ASP A 213 14.98 2.26 6.96
N GLY A 214 16.01 1.74 6.31
CA GLY A 214 16.80 0.61 6.81
C GLY A 214 16.10 -0.74 6.72
N SER A 215 14.96 -0.86 6.04
CA SER A 215 14.38 -2.17 5.68
C SER A 215 15.30 -2.87 4.66
N ASP A 216 15.42 -4.23 4.75
CA ASP A 216 16.51 -4.91 4.06
C ASP A 216 16.27 -5.04 2.55
N GLN A 217 15.14 -5.61 2.12
CA GLN A 217 14.92 -6.04 0.74
C GLN A 217 13.49 -5.90 0.23
N ARG A 218 13.30 -6.07 -1.10
CA ARG A 218 12.01 -6.02 -1.80
C ARG A 218 11.34 -4.64 -1.72
N HIS A 219 11.83 -3.66 -2.52
CA HIS A 219 11.28 -2.30 -2.49
C HIS A 219 10.86 -1.73 -3.87
N PRO A 220 10.03 -2.40 -4.68
CA PRO A 220 9.44 -3.73 -4.55
C PRO A 220 10.23 -4.84 -5.28
N ARG A 221 9.92 -6.12 -4.99
CA ARG A 221 10.23 -7.27 -5.85
C ARG A 221 9.02 -7.59 -6.71
N VAL A 222 9.16 -7.48 -8.03
CA VAL A 222 8.05 -7.50 -9.00
C VAL A 222 8.14 -8.65 -9.99
N ARG A 223 7.01 -9.31 -10.26
CA ARG A 223 6.80 -10.32 -11.29
C ARG A 223 5.60 -9.96 -12.17
N PHE A 224 5.64 -10.32 -13.46
CA PHE A 224 4.54 -10.31 -14.44
C PHE A 224 3.82 -8.97 -14.68
N ALA A 225 3.90 -8.00 -13.81
CA ALA A 225 3.21 -6.73 -13.94
C ALA A 225 3.53 -6.04 -15.27
N PRO A 226 2.56 -5.64 -16.10
CA PRO A 226 2.84 -4.99 -17.38
C PRO A 226 3.47 -3.61 -17.21
N ILE A 227 3.11 -2.93 -16.12
CA ILE A 227 3.60 -1.62 -15.74
C ILE A 227 3.52 -1.40 -14.22
N VAL A 228 4.63 -1.02 -13.63
CA VAL A 228 4.74 -0.54 -12.25
C VAL A 228 5.43 0.81 -12.26
N HIS A 229 4.87 1.79 -11.59
CA HIS A 229 5.46 3.11 -11.48
C HIS A 229 6.07 3.31 -10.09
N VAL A 230 7.38 3.56 -10.04
CA VAL A 230 8.14 3.76 -8.79
C VAL A 230 8.77 5.14 -8.84
N TYR A 231 8.22 6.13 -8.13
CA TYR A 231 8.72 7.49 -8.21
C TYR A 231 8.78 8.23 -6.88
N ASN A 232 9.73 9.11 -6.74
CA ASN A 232 9.96 9.96 -5.57
C ASN A 232 10.03 9.19 -4.23
N ASN A 233 10.42 7.92 -4.23
CA ASN A 233 10.68 7.19 -3.00
C ASN A 233 12.08 7.46 -2.48
N TYR A 234 12.24 7.42 -1.17
CA TYR A 234 13.54 7.47 -0.51
C TYR A 234 13.95 6.09 -0.01
N PHE A 235 15.00 5.56 -0.62
CA PHE A 235 15.63 4.29 -0.24
C PHE A 235 16.88 4.60 0.57
N ARG A 236 16.97 4.06 1.77
CA ARG A 236 18.08 4.31 2.67
C ARG A 236 18.53 3.05 3.38
N ASP A 237 19.83 2.74 3.28
CA ASP A 237 20.47 1.62 3.98
C ASP A 237 19.80 0.25 3.66
N ASN A 238 19.61 -0.10 2.38
CA ASN A 238 18.95 -1.32 1.94
C ASN A 238 19.94 -2.26 1.22
N SER A 239 19.76 -3.59 1.37
CA SER A 239 20.55 -4.59 0.63
C SER A 239 20.26 -4.54 -0.86
N TYR A 240 18.98 -4.49 -1.25
CA TYR A 240 18.59 -4.08 -2.60
C TYR A 240 17.29 -3.27 -2.60
N GLY A 241 17.19 -2.36 -3.57
CA GLY A 241 15.99 -1.56 -3.80
C GLY A 241 14.95 -2.35 -4.58
N ILE A 242 14.98 -2.24 -5.90
CA ILE A 242 13.95 -2.70 -6.83
C ILE A 242 14.42 -3.96 -7.57
N ALA A 243 13.54 -4.95 -7.73
CA ALA A 243 13.81 -6.11 -8.57
C ALA A 243 12.64 -6.36 -9.54
N SER A 244 12.97 -6.55 -10.83
CA SER A 244 12.01 -6.87 -11.90
C SER A 244 12.34 -8.21 -12.52
N THR A 245 11.36 -9.13 -12.53
CA THR A 245 11.51 -10.48 -13.07
C THR A 245 10.26 -10.90 -13.84
N ASN A 246 10.27 -12.06 -14.50
CA ASN A 246 9.12 -12.61 -15.23
C ASN A 246 8.47 -11.60 -16.21
N ASP A 247 9.32 -10.90 -16.99
CA ASP A 247 8.94 -9.85 -17.94
C ASP A 247 8.14 -8.67 -17.34
N ALA A 248 8.17 -8.48 -16.02
CA ALA A 248 7.56 -7.30 -15.40
C ALA A 248 8.18 -6.01 -15.96
N GLY A 249 7.37 -4.96 -16.12
CA GLY A 249 7.80 -3.66 -16.61
C GLY A 249 7.79 -2.60 -15.51
N LEU A 250 8.95 -2.03 -15.18
CA LEU A 250 9.06 -1.00 -14.16
C LEU A 250 9.52 0.33 -14.76
N PHE A 251 8.80 1.41 -14.44
CA PHE A 251 9.19 2.78 -14.73
C PHE A 251 9.64 3.45 -13.43
N VAL A 252 10.95 3.73 -13.34
CA VAL A 252 11.61 4.18 -12.10
C VAL A 252 12.12 5.60 -12.29
N GLU A 253 11.54 6.60 -11.60
CA GLU A 253 11.92 7.99 -11.81
C GLU A 253 11.93 8.84 -10.54
N GLY A 254 12.83 9.81 -10.50
CA GLY A 254 12.86 10.82 -9.45
C GLY A 254 13.10 10.27 -8.05
N ASN A 255 13.54 9.03 -7.89
CA ASN A 255 13.82 8.44 -6.59
C ASN A 255 15.21 8.87 -6.07
N TYR A 256 15.40 8.76 -4.77
CA TYR A 256 16.69 8.97 -4.13
C TYR A 256 17.13 7.69 -3.40
N PHE A 257 18.29 7.19 -3.79
CA PHE A 257 18.91 6.00 -3.20
C PHE A 257 20.16 6.44 -2.43
N TYR A 258 20.20 6.15 -1.14
CA TYR A 258 21.34 6.43 -0.26
C TYR A 258 21.78 5.14 0.43
N SER A 259 23.05 4.77 0.25
CA SER A 259 23.62 3.57 0.88
C SER A 259 22.83 2.29 0.52
N VAL A 260 22.38 2.18 -0.73
CA VAL A 260 21.69 0.99 -1.24
C VAL A 260 22.68 0.14 -2.02
N ASN A 261 22.89 -1.11 -1.60
CA ASN A 261 23.90 -1.95 -2.25
C ASN A 261 23.54 -2.21 -3.72
N ASN A 262 22.30 -2.61 -4.03
CA ASN A 262 21.81 -2.80 -5.40
C ASN A 262 20.51 -2.04 -5.62
N PRO A 263 20.52 -0.80 -6.16
CA PRO A 263 19.31 0.03 -6.31
C PRO A 263 18.24 -0.55 -7.23
N GLY A 264 18.61 -1.24 -8.29
CA GLY A 264 17.64 -1.82 -9.22
C GLY A 264 18.23 -2.90 -10.12
N ARG A 265 17.57 -4.05 -10.20
CA ARG A 265 18.03 -5.21 -10.96
C ARG A 265 16.91 -5.91 -11.74
N VAL A 266 17.25 -6.57 -12.83
CA VAL A 266 16.30 -7.28 -13.72
C VAL A 266 16.54 -8.78 -13.80
N ASP A 267 17.52 -9.30 -13.07
CA ASP A 267 18.04 -10.68 -13.16
C ASP A 267 17.86 -11.52 -11.87
N PHE A 268 16.95 -11.12 -11.00
CA PHE A 268 16.86 -11.70 -9.64
C PHE A 268 16.38 -13.16 -9.63
N SER A 269 15.34 -13.49 -10.41
CA SER A 269 14.81 -14.86 -10.58
C SER A 269 13.97 -14.95 -11.85
N GLY A 270 13.70 -16.17 -12.34
CA GLY A 270 12.88 -16.41 -13.52
C GLY A 270 13.39 -15.74 -14.80
N PRO A 271 12.55 -15.50 -15.78
CA PRO A 271 12.86 -14.67 -16.93
C PRO A 271 13.19 -13.24 -16.51
N LEU A 272 14.14 -12.60 -17.25
CA LEU A 272 14.54 -11.22 -16.96
C LEU A 272 13.35 -10.25 -17.04
N GLY A 273 13.30 -9.29 -16.12
CA GLY A 273 12.33 -8.20 -16.17
C GLY A 273 12.69 -7.09 -17.17
N ARG A 274 11.86 -6.08 -17.22
CA ARG A 274 12.07 -4.83 -17.98
C ARG A 274 12.09 -3.66 -17.00
N MET A 275 13.01 -2.73 -17.19
CA MET A 275 13.13 -1.54 -16.35
C MET A 275 13.65 -0.38 -17.18
N VAL A 276 12.97 0.75 -17.09
CA VAL A 276 13.46 2.05 -17.59
C VAL A 276 13.55 3.03 -16.43
N GLN A 277 14.48 3.95 -16.50
CA GLN A 277 14.72 4.88 -15.41
C GLN A 277 15.02 6.29 -15.92
N ARG A 278 14.66 7.32 -15.12
CA ARG A 278 15.06 8.70 -15.37
C ARG A 278 15.11 9.50 -14.07
N ASP A 279 15.98 10.49 -14.03
CA ASP A 279 16.08 11.51 -12.97
C ASP A 279 16.24 10.94 -11.54
N ASN A 280 16.75 9.69 -11.39
CA ASN A 280 17.07 9.13 -10.09
C ASN A 280 18.44 9.62 -9.60
N ILE A 281 18.60 9.77 -8.28
CA ILE A 281 19.87 10.12 -7.63
C ILE A 281 20.34 8.92 -6.82
N LEU A 282 21.59 8.52 -7.04
CA LEU A 282 22.27 7.44 -6.32
C LEU A 282 23.46 8.03 -5.57
N VAL A 283 23.50 7.81 -4.25
CA VAL A 283 24.60 8.23 -3.37
C VAL A 283 25.05 7.04 -2.54
N ASP A 284 26.36 6.78 -2.54
CA ASP A 284 26.96 5.66 -1.81
C ASP A 284 26.35 4.28 -2.15
N CYS A 285 25.93 4.09 -3.41
CA CYS A 285 25.41 2.84 -3.93
C CYS A 285 26.52 2.05 -4.64
N ASN A 286 26.54 0.71 -4.46
CA ASN A 286 27.57 -0.12 -5.07
C ASN A 286 27.29 -0.46 -6.53
N HIS A 287 26.03 -0.41 -6.97
CA HIS A 287 25.60 -0.71 -8.33
C HIS A 287 24.75 0.41 -8.92
N ALA A 288 24.68 0.45 -10.24
CA ALA A 288 23.72 1.30 -10.97
C ALA A 288 22.34 0.61 -11.01
N ILE A 289 21.30 1.38 -11.37
CA ILE A 289 20.00 0.82 -11.74
C ILE A 289 20.15 0.16 -13.12
N GLU A 290 19.86 -1.13 -13.23
CA GLU A 290 19.86 -1.86 -14.50
C GLU A 290 18.72 -1.39 -15.41
N VAL A 291 19.01 -1.23 -16.70
CA VAL A 291 18.02 -0.82 -17.72
C VAL A 291 17.88 -1.92 -18.75
N ARG A 292 16.63 -2.35 -19.02
CA ARG A 292 16.36 -3.38 -20.03
C ARG A 292 14.96 -3.19 -20.64
N GLY A 293 14.86 -3.31 -21.95
CA GLY A 293 13.61 -3.28 -22.69
C GLY A 293 12.94 -1.90 -22.72
N SER A 294 11.63 -1.90 -22.88
CA SER A 294 10.78 -0.71 -22.86
C SER A 294 9.59 -0.88 -21.92
N VAL A 295 9.14 0.20 -21.34
CA VAL A 295 7.99 0.25 -20.43
C VAL A 295 7.16 1.48 -20.80
N THR A 296 5.83 1.36 -20.75
CA THR A 296 4.91 2.47 -21.04
C THR A 296 5.17 3.65 -20.09
N ASP A 297 5.22 4.87 -20.60
CA ASP A 297 5.33 6.08 -19.75
C ASP A 297 4.04 6.27 -18.94
N PRO A 298 4.10 6.31 -17.60
CA PRO A 298 2.93 6.48 -16.73
C PRO A 298 2.11 7.75 -17.00
N ARG A 299 2.74 8.81 -17.56
CA ARG A 299 2.05 10.04 -17.96
C ARG A 299 0.94 9.82 -18.98
N THR A 300 0.97 8.71 -19.70
CA THR A 300 -0.08 8.32 -20.65
C THR A 300 -1.26 7.60 -19.99
N LEU A 301 -1.12 7.22 -18.71
CA LEU A 301 -2.09 6.40 -17.97
C LEU A 301 -2.86 7.19 -16.92
N TYR A 302 -2.19 8.10 -16.23
CA TYR A 302 -2.80 8.98 -15.22
C TYR A 302 -1.95 10.24 -15.01
N PRO A 303 -2.57 11.37 -14.57
CA PRO A 303 -1.84 12.58 -14.25
C PRO A 303 -1.07 12.45 -12.94
N TYR A 304 0.18 12.92 -12.91
CA TYR A 304 0.98 13.07 -11.70
C TYR A 304 2.04 14.16 -11.90
N THR A 305 2.59 14.63 -10.79
CA THR A 305 3.72 15.55 -10.80
C THR A 305 4.82 14.94 -9.94
N ALA A 306 5.99 14.72 -10.53
CA ALA A 306 7.15 14.25 -9.79
C ALA A 306 7.89 15.45 -9.17
N ASP A 307 8.27 15.33 -7.91
CA ASP A 307 9.16 16.26 -7.25
C ASP A 307 10.61 16.09 -7.75
N PRO A 308 11.43 17.13 -7.69
CA PRO A 308 12.85 16.97 -7.98
C PRO A 308 13.48 15.91 -7.06
N ALA A 309 14.21 14.93 -7.61
CA ALA A 309 14.82 13.85 -6.82
C ALA A 309 15.69 14.38 -5.67
N SER A 310 16.34 15.55 -5.85
CA SER A 310 17.17 16.19 -4.82
C SER A 310 16.39 16.67 -3.59
N SER A 311 15.07 16.84 -3.68
CA SER A 311 14.21 17.22 -2.56
C SER A 311 13.73 16.01 -1.75
N VAL A 312 13.73 14.81 -2.35
CA VAL A 312 13.20 13.56 -1.76
C VAL A 312 13.76 13.27 -0.35
N PRO A 313 15.07 13.39 -0.06
CA PRO A 313 15.60 13.13 1.29
C PRO A 313 15.09 14.09 2.37
N THR A 314 14.50 15.22 1.97
CA THR A 314 13.90 16.20 2.89
C THR A 314 12.40 16.01 3.01
N ILE A 315 11.69 15.91 1.86
CA ILE A 315 10.21 15.89 1.86
C ILE A 315 9.66 14.54 2.30
N VAL A 316 10.29 13.43 1.88
CA VAL A 316 9.74 12.10 2.15
C VAL A 316 9.85 11.74 3.63
N PRO A 317 10.99 11.88 4.34
CA PRO A 317 11.02 11.63 5.78
C PRO A 317 10.14 12.59 6.60
N ALA A 318 9.88 13.78 6.08
CA ALA A 318 8.99 14.75 6.75
C ALA A 318 7.51 14.44 6.53
N GLY A 319 7.15 13.83 5.39
CA GLY A 319 5.76 13.58 4.99
C GLY A 319 5.30 12.13 5.15
N ALA A 320 6.18 11.14 5.05
CA ALA A 320 5.82 9.74 5.15
C ALA A 320 5.50 9.29 6.58
N GLY A 321 4.59 8.31 6.68
CA GLY A 321 4.21 7.71 7.96
C GLY A 321 3.03 8.39 8.65
N VAL A 322 2.76 7.95 9.85
CA VAL A 322 1.59 8.34 10.66
C VAL A 322 1.67 9.78 11.16
N GLY A 323 0.53 10.46 11.21
CA GLY A 323 0.40 11.84 11.73
C GLY A 323 0.78 12.92 10.72
N ARG A 324 0.81 12.59 9.44
CA ARG A 324 1.25 13.48 8.35
C ARG A 324 0.12 13.81 7.33
N ILE A 325 -1.10 13.30 7.55
CA ILE A 325 -2.28 13.52 6.69
C ILE A 325 -3.02 14.79 7.04
#